data_b120ffd81f60ed1ac191da98f59ca6a5
#
_entry.id   b120ffd81f60ed1ac191da98f59ca6a5
#
_cell.length_a   1.000
_cell.length_b   1.000
_cell.length_c   1.000
_cell.angle_alpha   90.00
_cell.angle_beta   90.00
_cell.angle_gamma   90.00
#
_symmetry.space_group_name_H-M   'P 1'
#
loop_
_entity.id
_entity.type
_entity.pdbx_description
1 polymer ?
#
loop_
_entity_poly.entity_id
_entity_poly.type
_entity_poly.pdbx_seq_one_letter_code
_entity_poly.pdbx_strand_id
1 'polypeptide(L)'
;MSADQLAAHALDLFALLGPGVTARRMFGGLGFWAGGRFFAIGDPEDGALYLKVDDQTRGRFEDAGGRPFTYAARGGERMVMSYFTPPEAALEDPEAMLPWARLGVEAAARAAATRARPPRTPKAGGKPKAGGKPKPRRPATRRDTRRR
;
A
#
# COMPACT_ATOMS: atom_id res chain seq x y z
N MET A 1 6.45 -3.23 21.48
CA MET A 1 6.71 -1.81 21.25
C MET A 1 5.37 -1.08 21.09
N SER A 2 5.24 0.09 21.72
CA SER A 2 3.99 0.85 21.57
C SER A 2 3.94 1.50 20.21
N ALA A 3 2.73 1.93 19.81
CA ALA A 3 2.57 2.64 18.53
C ALA A 3 3.41 3.92 18.51
N ASP A 4 3.44 4.65 19.63
CA ASP A 4 4.22 5.88 19.70
C ASP A 4 5.72 5.63 19.58
N GLN A 5 6.20 4.56 20.21
CA GLN A 5 7.61 4.19 20.10
C GLN A 5 7.97 3.77 18.69
N LEU A 6 7.12 2.99 18.06
CA LEU A 6 7.36 2.56 16.69
C LEU A 6 7.31 3.76 15.73
N ALA A 7 6.36 4.68 15.94
CA ALA A 7 6.27 5.86 15.11
C ALA A 7 7.54 6.70 15.20
N ALA A 8 8.04 6.93 16.43
CA ALA A 8 9.26 7.72 16.62
C ALA A 8 10.46 7.06 15.98
N HIS A 9 10.58 5.74 16.17
CA HIS A 9 11.69 4.98 15.58
C HIS A 9 11.63 5.02 14.04
N ALA A 10 10.45 4.80 13.48
CA ALA A 10 10.29 4.81 12.04
C ALA A 10 10.57 6.19 11.45
N LEU A 11 10.11 7.25 12.11
CA LEU A 11 10.38 8.59 11.59
C LEU A 11 11.87 8.91 11.62
N ASP A 12 12.60 8.40 12.61
CA ASP A 12 14.06 8.50 12.61
C ASP A 12 14.67 7.79 11.41
N LEU A 13 14.20 6.57 11.15
CA LEU A 13 14.72 5.80 10.01
C LEU A 13 14.40 6.46 8.67
N PHE A 14 13.28 7.16 8.59
CA PHE A 14 12.86 7.83 7.36
C PHE A 14 13.35 9.27 7.26
N ALA A 15 14.17 9.73 8.22
CA ALA A 15 14.55 11.13 8.30
C ALA A 15 15.27 11.64 7.05
N LEU A 16 16.04 10.77 6.40
CA LEU A 16 16.80 11.18 5.22
C LEU A 16 15.94 11.34 3.97
N LEU A 17 14.67 10.94 4.04
CA LEU A 17 13.74 11.23 2.95
C LEU A 17 13.35 12.71 2.90
N GLY A 18 13.62 13.45 3.97
CA GLY A 18 13.29 14.86 4.04
C GLY A 18 12.20 15.15 5.07
N PRO A 19 11.82 16.40 5.23
CA PRO A 19 10.93 16.82 6.33
C PRO A 19 9.46 16.53 6.11
N GLY A 20 9.07 16.01 4.96
CA GLY A 20 7.66 15.80 4.64
C GLY A 20 7.08 14.46 5.04
N VAL A 21 7.81 13.67 5.87
CA VAL A 21 7.31 12.36 6.29
C VAL A 21 6.45 12.52 7.54
N THR A 22 5.25 11.98 7.49
CA THR A 22 4.31 12.03 8.62
C THR A 22 3.82 10.64 8.95
N ALA A 23 3.36 10.46 10.20
CA ALA A 23 2.85 9.20 10.69
C ALA A 23 1.46 9.41 11.27
N ARG A 24 0.60 8.40 11.11
CA ARG A 24 -0.74 8.41 11.69
C ARG A 24 -1.12 7.02 12.14
N ARG A 25 -1.89 6.96 13.21
CA ARG A 25 -2.50 5.70 13.62
C ARG A 25 -3.66 5.36 12.72
N MET A 26 -3.76 4.07 12.35
CA MET A 26 -4.88 3.61 11.54
C MET A 26 -5.05 2.11 11.73
N PHE A 27 -6.29 1.68 11.92
CA PHE A 27 -6.66 0.25 11.95
C PHE A 27 -5.77 -0.59 12.88
N GLY A 28 -5.45 -0.03 14.06
CA GLY A 28 -4.61 -0.73 15.01
C GLY A 28 -3.13 -0.70 14.71
N GLY A 29 -2.72 -0.07 13.61
CA GLY A 29 -1.32 0.05 13.22
C GLY A 29 -0.94 1.49 12.95
N LEU A 30 0.10 1.66 12.16
CA LEU A 30 0.60 2.97 11.77
C LEU A 30 0.71 3.06 10.27
N GLY A 31 0.41 4.24 9.74
CA GLY A 31 0.66 4.55 8.34
C GLY A 31 1.64 5.69 8.24
N PHE A 32 2.45 5.68 7.19
CA PHE A 32 3.45 6.73 6.96
C PHE A 32 3.25 7.31 5.57
N TRP A 33 3.36 8.63 5.49
CA TRP A 33 3.17 9.38 4.25
C TRP A 33 4.41 10.20 3.96
N ALA A 34 4.79 10.27 2.69
CA ALA A 34 5.86 11.13 2.23
C ALA A 34 5.32 11.92 1.05
N GLY A 35 5.38 13.25 1.15
CA GLY A 35 4.81 14.09 0.10
C GLY A 35 3.33 13.86 -0.13
N GLY A 36 2.61 13.50 0.93
CA GLY A 36 1.20 13.23 0.85
C GLY A 36 0.82 11.84 0.32
N ARG A 37 1.81 10.99 0.07
CA ARG A 37 1.56 9.65 -0.46
C ARG A 37 1.87 8.60 0.59
N PHE A 38 0.97 7.65 0.74
CA PHE A 38 1.09 6.55 1.70
C PHE A 38 2.13 5.56 1.18
N PHE A 39 3.21 5.37 1.93
CA PHE A 39 4.32 4.54 1.43
C PHE A 39 4.78 3.46 2.40
N ALA A 40 4.29 3.45 3.63
CA ALA A 40 4.77 2.47 4.61
C ALA A 40 3.72 2.20 5.67
N ILE A 41 3.82 1.00 6.25
CA ILE A 41 2.94 0.55 7.34
C ILE A 41 3.83 0.13 8.50
N GLY A 42 3.40 0.46 9.72
CA GLY A 42 4.05 -0.04 10.92
C GLY A 42 3.09 -0.89 11.73
N ASP A 43 3.58 -2.02 12.20
CA ASP A 43 2.81 -2.92 13.04
C ASP A 43 3.37 -2.88 14.45
N PRO A 44 2.66 -2.22 15.40
CA PRO A 44 3.19 -2.12 16.77
C PRO A 44 3.26 -3.47 17.49
N GLU A 45 2.50 -4.43 17.05
CA GLU A 45 2.46 -5.74 17.70
C GLU A 45 3.80 -6.46 17.57
N ASP A 46 4.38 -6.46 16.37
CA ASP A 46 5.67 -7.12 16.18
C ASP A 46 6.80 -6.13 15.90
N GLY A 47 6.51 -4.84 15.88
CA GLY A 47 7.52 -3.81 15.64
C GLY A 47 8.02 -3.74 14.22
N ALA A 48 7.33 -4.38 13.29
CA ALA A 48 7.79 -4.45 11.92
C ALA A 48 7.37 -3.23 11.11
N LEU A 49 8.22 -2.87 10.16
CA LEU A 49 7.92 -1.83 9.17
C LEU A 49 7.81 -2.48 7.80
N TYR A 50 6.82 -2.07 7.04
CA TYR A 50 6.58 -2.59 5.70
C TYR A 50 6.55 -1.41 4.74
N LEU A 51 7.28 -1.54 3.65
CA LEU A 51 7.39 -0.48 2.64
C LEU A 51 6.59 -0.88 1.42
N LYS A 52 6.01 0.13 0.77
CA LYS A 52 5.23 -0.14 -0.44
C LYS A 52 6.11 -0.66 -1.55
N VAL A 53 5.61 -1.67 -2.23
CA VAL A 53 6.29 -2.24 -3.40
C VAL A 53 5.31 -2.31 -4.56
N ASP A 54 5.86 -2.45 -5.75
CA ASP A 54 5.10 -2.72 -6.95
C ASP A 54 5.88 -3.73 -7.78
N ASP A 55 5.42 -3.99 -8.99
CA ASP A 55 6.05 -5.00 -9.84
C ASP A 55 7.51 -4.69 -10.13
N GLN A 56 7.89 -3.40 -10.10
CA GLN A 56 9.26 -3.00 -10.37
C GLN A 56 10.21 -3.20 -9.20
N THR A 57 9.69 -3.20 -7.97
CA THR A 57 10.54 -3.22 -6.78
C THR A 57 10.40 -4.46 -5.92
N ARG A 58 9.29 -5.19 -6.04
CA ARG A 58 9.03 -6.34 -5.16
C ARG A 58 10.17 -7.34 -5.14
N GLY A 59 10.74 -7.64 -6.30
CA GLY A 59 11.82 -8.62 -6.39
C GLY A 59 13.01 -8.26 -5.54
N ARG A 60 13.34 -6.98 -5.43
CA ARG A 60 14.45 -6.55 -4.59
C ARG A 60 14.21 -6.85 -3.12
N PHE A 61 12.97 -6.62 -2.66
CA PHE A 61 12.61 -6.92 -1.27
C PHE A 61 12.63 -8.43 -1.02
N GLU A 62 12.10 -9.21 -1.96
CA GLU A 62 12.11 -10.67 -1.84
C GLU A 62 13.52 -11.21 -1.79
N ASP A 63 14.38 -10.73 -2.67
CA ASP A 63 15.78 -11.17 -2.71
C ASP A 63 16.53 -10.84 -1.42
N ALA A 64 16.12 -9.78 -0.74
CA ALA A 64 16.75 -9.36 0.52
C ALA A 64 16.12 -10.05 1.74
N GLY A 65 15.22 -11.00 1.52
CA GLY A 65 14.59 -11.74 2.61
C GLY A 65 13.36 -11.07 3.17
N GLY A 66 12.82 -10.07 2.48
CA GLY A 66 11.61 -9.39 2.93
C GLY A 66 10.39 -10.29 2.86
N ARG A 67 9.43 -9.98 3.69
CA ARG A 67 8.18 -10.73 3.73
C ARG A 67 7.00 -9.76 3.56
N PRO A 68 5.89 -10.26 2.99
CA PRO A 68 4.73 -9.40 2.77
C PRO A 68 3.99 -9.09 4.06
N PHE A 69 3.26 -8.00 4.04
CA PHE A 69 2.38 -7.63 5.15
C PHE A 69 1.20 -8.60 5.19
N THR A 70 0.89 -9.10 6.37
CA THR A 70 -0.30 -9.93 6.57
C THR A 70 -1.16 -9.33 7.66
N TYR A 71 -2.44 -9.59 7.58
CA TYR A 71 -3.36 -9.15 8.62
C TYR A 71 -4.45 -10.20 8.81
N ALA A 72 -5.02 -10.24 10.02
CA ALA A 72 -6.10 -11.15 10.31
C ALA A 72 -7.38 -10.65 9.64
N ALA A 73 -8.08 -11.57 8.99
CA ALA A 73 -9.32 -11.24 8.31
C ALA A 73 -10.30 -12.39 8.56
N ARG A 74 -11.53 -12.14 8.21
CA ARG A 74 -12.54 -13.18 8.32
C ARG A 74 -12.12 -14.36 7.45
N GLY A 75 -12.07 -15.53 8.04
CA GLY A 75 -11.68 -16.76 7.33
C GLY A 75 -10.18 -17.02 7.31
N GLY A 76 -9.37 -16.21 8.02
CA GLY A 76 -7.95 -16.45 8.15
C GLY A 76 -7.11 -15.25 7.86
N GLU A 77 -5.84 -15.48 7.62
CA GLU A 77 -4.90 -14.40 7.32
C GLU A 77 -4.96 -14.00 5.86
N ARG A 78 -4.79 -12.69 5.62
CA ARG A 78 -4.68 -12.15 4.26
C ARG A 78 -3.30 -11.60 4.05
N MET A 79 -2.73 -11.89 2.91
CA MET A 79 -1.39 -11.44 2.53
C MET A 79 -1.52 -10.27 1.56
N VAL A 80 -0.82 -9.19 1.86
CA VAL A 80 -0.85 -7.99 1.02
C VAL A 80 0.48 -7.88 0.30
N MET A 81 0.48 -8.17 -0.99
CA MET A 81 1.71 -8.27 -1.77
C MET A 81 2.26 -6.90 -2.20
N SER A 82 1.61 -5.83 -1.82
CA SER A 82 2.08 -4.48 -2.14
C SER A 82 2.84 -3.82 -1.01
N TYR A 83 3.13 -4.55 0.08
CA TYR A 83 3.92 -4.03 1.21
C TYR A 83 4.80 -5.15 1.72
N PHE A 84 6.11 -4.88 1.79
CA PHE A 84 7.12 -5.86 2.21
C PHE A 84 8.05 -5.24 3.24
N THR A 85 8.59 -6.07 4.13
CA THR A 85 9.63 -5.61 5.06
C THR A 85 10.93 -5.39 4.29
N PRO A 86 11.72 -4.36 4.66
CA PRO A 86 13.07 -4.23 4.15
C PRO A 86 13.98 -5.22 4.87
N PRO A 87 15.24 -5.38 4.41
CA PRO A 87 16.16 -6.25 5.15
C PRO A 87 16.45 -5.70 6.54
N GLU A 88 16.84 -6.59 7.43
CA GLU A 88 17.12 -6.22 8.81
C GLU A 88 18.15 -5.09 8.94
N ALA A 89 19.16 -5.12 8.10
CA ALA A 89 20.20 -4.10 8.13
C ALA A 89 19.65 -2.69 7.94
N ALA A 90 18.55 -2.58 7.18
CA ALA A 90 17.92 -1.27 6.95
C ALA A 90 17.31 -0.69 8.22
N LEU A 91 17.03 -1.52 9.22
CA LEU A 91 16.43 -1.07 10.46
C LEU A 91 17.45 -0.53 11.45
N GLU A 92 18.74 -0.57 11.12
CA GLU A 92 19.80 -0.20 12.04
C GLU A 92 20.09 1.30 12.06
N ASP A 93 19.93 1.96 10.91
CA ASP A 93 20.15 3.39 10.86
C ASP A 93 19.51 4.01 9.63
N PRO A 94 19.33 5.34 9.63
CA PRO A 94 18.66 6.01 8.50
C PRO A 94 19.38 5.87 7.17
N GLU A 95 20.70 5.77 7.17
CA GLU A 95 21.45 5.64 5.92
C GLU A 95 21.20 4.28 5.27
N ALA A 96 21.16 3.22 6.08
CA ALA A 96 20.87 1.88 5.59
C ALA A 96 19.42 1.78 5.11
N MET A 97 18.51 2.48 5.77
CA MET A 97 17.10 2.48 5.37
C MET A 97 16.83 3.26 4.09
N LEU A 98 17.62 4.30 3.82
CA LEU A 98 17.29 5.27 2.77
C LEU A 98 17.01 4.64 1.40
N PRO A 99 17.85 3.74 0.87
CA PRO A 99 17.55 3.19 -0.45
C PRO A 99 16.23 2.41 -0.47
N TRP A 100 15.92 1.71 0.62
CA TRP A 100 14.66 0.96 0.70
C TRP A 100 13.46 1.88 0.83
N ALA A 101 13.58 2.91 1.67
CA ALA A 101 12.52 3.90 1.84
C ALA A 101 12.25 4.61 0.52
N ARG A 102 13.29 4.93 -0.24
CA ARG A 102 13.11 5.55 -1.55
C ARG A 102 12.33 4.66 -2.50
N LEU A 103 12.60 3.37 -2.49
CA LEU A 103 11.83 2.43 -3.31
C LEU A 103 10.35 2.47 -2.93
N GLY A 104 10.07 2.56 -1.63
CA GLY A 104 8.68 2.67 -1.17
C GLY A 104 8.01 3.94 -1.64
N VAL A 105 8.72 5.07 -1.53
CA VAL A 105 8.19 6.35 -1.98
C VAL A 105 7.95 6.35 -3.50
N GLU A 106 8.88 5.77 -4.25
CA GLU A 106 8.74 5.68 -5.70
C GLU A 106 7.55 4.81 -6.10
N ALA A 107 7.38 3.67 -5.42
CA ALA A 107 6.22 2.82 -5.69
C ALA A 107 4.91 3.54 -5.37
N ALA A 108 4.90 4.30 -4.27
CA ALA A 108 3.73 5.09 -3.90
C ALA A 108 3.45 6.17 -4.93
N ALA A 109 4.49 6.80 -5.46
CA ALA A 109 4.33 7.82 -6.50
C ALA A 109 3.77 7.23 -7.78
N ARG A 110 4.25 6.05 -8.17
CA ARG A 110 3.72 5.38 -9.38
C ARG A 110 2.27 4.99 -9.19
N ALA A 111 1.92 4.48 -8.01
CA ALA A 111 0.54 4.11 -7.71
C ALA A 111 -0.38 5.32 -7.74
N ALA A 112 0.07 6.44 -7.19
CA ALA A 112 -0.72 7.68 -7.18
C ALA A 112 -0.90 8.22 -8.60
N ALA A 113 0.14 8.14 -9.42
CA ALA A 113 0.06 8.60 -10.81
C ALA A 113 -0.93 7.76 -11.60
N THR A 114 -0.94 6.46 -11.37
CA THR A 114 -1.90 5.57 -12.05
C THR A 114 -3.33 5.89 -11.64
N ARG A 115 -3.57 6.11 -10.34
CA ARG A 115 -4.92 6.43 -9.86
C ARG A 115 -5.40 7.80 -10.32
N ALA A 116 -4.49 8.76 -10.43
CA ALA A 116 -4.83 10.11 -10.81
C ALA A 116 -5.06 10.27 -12.32
N ARG A 117 -4.58 9.29 -13.10
CA ARG A 117 -4.72 9.37 -14.55
C ARG A 117 -6.19 9.20 -14.93
N PRO A 118 -6.75 10.05 -15.77
CA PRO A 118 -8.13 9.87 -16.21
C PRO A 118 -8.28 8.53 -16.93
N PRO A 119 -9.44 7.89 -16.82
CA PRO A 119 -9.66 6.63 -17.53
C PRO A 119 -9.52 6.83 -19.01
N ARG A 120 -8.80 5.93 -19.63
CA ARG A 120 -8.73 5.91 -21.09
C ARG A 120 -9.98 5.29 -21.62
N THR A 121 -10.39 5.80 -22.67
CA THR A 121 -11.50 5.19 -23.29
C THR A 121 -11.28 3.78 -23.65
N PRO A 122 -11.64 3.31 -23.67
CA PRO A 122 -11.79 2.35 -23.64
C PRO A 122 -11.77 1.60 -23.42
N LYS A 123 -11.41 1.88 -23.05
CA LYS A 123 -11.36 1.46 -22.65
C LYS A 123 -11.97 0.90 -22.31
N ALA A 124 -12.03 0.67 -22.57
CA ALA A 124 -12.50 0.47 -22.20
C ALA A 124 -12.86 -0.12 -21.65
N GLY A 125 -12.85 -0.23 -21.66
CA GLY A 125 -13.16 -0.47 -21.21
C GLY A 125 -13.38 -0.89 -20.33
N GLY A 126 -13.32 -0.91 -20.22
CA GLY A 126 -13.47 -0.99 -19.58
C GLY A 126 -13.88 -1.34 -18.60
N LYS A 127 -13.85 -1.51 -18.62
CA LYS A 127 -14.12 -1.55 -17.84
C LYS A 127 -14.61 -1.83 -16.99
N PRO A 128 -14.70 -1.99 -17.03
CA PRO A 128 -15.18 -2.00 -16.27
C PRO A 128 -15.57 -2.21 -15.25
N LYS A 129 -15.49 -2.24 -15.28
CA LYS A 129 -15.79 -2.09 -14.59
C LYS A 129 -16.41 -2.04 -13.91
N ALA A 130 -16.39 -2.19 -13.99
CA ALA A 130 -16.98 -1.81 -13.64
C ALA A 130 -17.65 -1.74 -13.14
N GLY A 131 -17.61 -1.92 -13.18
CA GLY A 131 -18.29 -1.74 -13.09
C GLY A 131 -19.05 -1.81 -12.71
N GLY A 132 -19.07 -1.90 -12.74
CA GLY A 132 -19.77 -1.87 -12.82
C GLY A 132 -20.71 -2.02 -12.51
N LYS A 133 -20.80 -2.03 -12.62
CA LYS A 133 -21.57 -2.04 -12.63
C LYS A 133 -22.48 -2.29 -12.75
N PRO A 134 -22.59 -2.38 -12.84
CA PRO A 134 -23.44 -2.51 -13.16
C PRO A 134 -24.40 -2.78 -13.18
N LYS A 135 -24.55 -2.86 -13.35
CA LYS A 135 -25.35 -2.98 -13.55
C LYS A 135 -26.29 -3.35 -13.61
N PRO A 136 -26.39 -3.37 -13.73
CA PRO A 136 -27.23 -3.60 -14.04
C PRO A 136 -28.17 -3.84 -14.13
N ARG A 137 -28.18 -3.86 -14.32
CA ARG A 137 -28.89 -3.92 -14.63
C ARG A 137 -29.88 -4.30 -14.68
N ARG A 138 -29.99 -4.33 -14.81
CA ARG A 138 -30.75 -4.53 -15.11
C ARG A 138 -31.64 -4.91 -15.18
N PRO A 139 -31.85 -4.97 -15.31
CA PRO A 139 -32.63 -5.27 -15.62
C PRO A 139 -33.49 -5.46 -15.81
N ALA A 140 -33.42 -5.59 -15.97
CA ALA A 140 -34.16 -5.61 -16.39
C ALA A 140 -35.03 -5.86 -16.53
N THR A 141 -34.86 -5.83 -16.61
CA THR A 141 -35.51 -5.91 -16.99
C THR A 141 -36.39 -6.25 -17.00
N ARG A 142 -36.42 -6.28 -17.15
CA ARG A 142 -37.03 -6.54 -17.47
C ARG A 142 -37.99 -6.86 -17.50
N ARG A 143 -38.02 -6.81 -17.57
CA ARG A 143 -38.68 -7.04 -17.83
C ARG A 143 -39.65 -7.24 -18.02
N ASP A 144 -39.44 -7.23 -18.06
CA ASP A 144 -40.14 -7.36 -18.43
C ASP A 144 -41.04 -7.67 -18.63
N THR A 145 -41.09 -7.83 -18.78
CA THR A 145 -41.73 -8.03 -19.19
C THR A 145 -42.60 -8.37 -19.14
N ARG A 146 -42.77 -8.43 -19.32
CA ARG A 146 -43.43 -8.70 -19.53
C ARG A 146 -44.39 -8.83 -19.62
N ARG A 147 -44.53 -8.88 -19.75
CA ARG A 147 -45.27 -9.00 -20.14
C ARG A 147 -46.19 -9.09 -20.40
N ARG A 148 -46.53 -9.42 -20.67
CA ARG A 148 -47.20 -9.50 -21.23
C ARG A 148 -47.79 -9.44 -21.41
#